data_eb5b7d8059b2135eaf516ae71adfdfde
#
_entry.id   eb5b7d8059b2135eaf516ae71adfdfde
#
_cell.length_a   1.000
_cell.length_b   1.000
_cell.length_c   1.000
_cell.angle_alpha   90.00
_cell.angle_beta   90.00
_cell.angle_gamma   90.00
#
_symmetry.space_group_name_H-M   'P 1'
#
loop_
_entity.id
_entity.type
_entity.pdbx_description
1 polymer ?
#
loop_
_entity_poly.entity_id
_entity_poly.type
_entity_poly.pdbx_seq_one_letter_code
_entity_poly.pdbx_strand_id
1 'polypeptide(L)'
;MKDNCPCGSGKVYDKCCKPCHSGNAAPTAETLMRARYSAYCLLNESYLNHTWHPGSRPKKMHIGEESGVHWLKLDILRIEKGGANDKIGVIEFRAYYEVEGKTGYLHETSNFVKEDNQWYYFDGEIEYHNSDDEDDFKDFKPVRRLSAET
;
A
#
# COMPACT_ATOMS: atom_id res chain seq x y z
N MET A 1 25.85 3.68 5.07
CA MET A 1 25.17 2.47 4.64
C MET A 1 23.76 2.73 4.22
N LYS A 2 23.35 2.07 3.16
CA LYS A 2 22.00 2.28 2.68
C LYS A 2 21.06 1.29 3.30
N ASP A 3 19.87 1.77 3.61
CA ASP A 3 18.86 0.94 4.23
C ASP A 3 18.10 0.14 3.19
N ASN A 4 17.67 -1.05 3.58
CA ASN A 4 16.80 -1.85 2.74
C ASN A 4 15.47 -1.14 2.54
N CYS A 5 14.87 -1.36 1.38
CA CYS A 5 13.59 -0.75 1.10
C CYS A 5 12.52 -1.31 2.04
N PRO A 6 11.66 -0.44 2.59
CA PRO A 6 10.59 -0.92 3.47
C PRO A 6 9.67 -1.94 2.81
N CYS A 7 9.61 -1.97 1.48
CA CYS A 7 8.68 -2.86 0.80
C CYS A 7 9.05 -4.34 0.89
N GLY A 8 10.23 -4.65 1.42
CA GLY A 8 10.62 -6.03 1.62
C GLY A 8 11.18 -6.72 0.40
N SER A 9 11.55 -5.98 -0.63
CA SER A 9 12.10 -6.57 -1.84
C SER A 9 13.50 -7.13 -1.66
N GLY A 10 14.19 -6.71 -0.60
CA GLY A 10 15.58 -7.09 -0.41
C GLY A 10 16.55 -6.15 -1.05
N LYS A 11 16.07 -5.18 -1.79
CA LYS A 11 16.92 -4.17 -2.43
C LYS A 11 17.00 -2.93 -1.56
N VAL A 12 18.08 -2.15 -1.75
CA VAL A 12 18.16 -0.88 -1.04
C VAL A 12 17.11 0.08 -1.61
N TYR A 13 16.64 0.98 -0.75
CA TYR A 13 15.56 1.89 -1.13
C TYR A 13 15.92 2.70 -2.37
N ASP A 14 17.14 3.20 -2.46
CA ASP A 14 17.55 4.04 -3.59
C ASP A 14 17.41 3.34 -4.93
N LYS A 15 17.46 2.01 -4.94
CA LYS A 15 17.35 1.23 -6.17
C LYS A 15 16.06 0.44 -6.25
N CYS A 16 15.11 0.74 -5.38
CA CYS A 16 13.86 0.03 -5.33
C CYS A 16 12.69 0.98 -5.49
N CYS A 17 12.16 1.49 -4.39
CA CYS A 17 10.96 2.33 -4.46
C CYS A 17 11.27 3.81 -4.69
N LYS A 18 12.49 4.23 -4.41
CA LYS A 18 12.81 5.65 -4.57
C LYS A 18 12.60 6.17 -5.99
N PRO A 19 12.99 5.44 -7.05
CA PRO A 19 12.72 5.97 -8.39
C PRO A 19 11.26 6.27 -8.63
N CYS A 20 10.36 5.42 -8.14
CA CYS A 20 8.92 5.69 -8.28
C CYS A 20 8.52 6.91 -7.46
N HIS A 21 9.02 7.00 -6.23
CA HIS A 21 8.70 8.14 -5.38
C HIS A 21 9.23 9.45 -5.98
N SER A 22 10.25 9.35 -6.81
CA SER A 22 10.86 10.52 -7.45
C SER A 22 10.21 10.89 -8.78
N GLY A 23 9.20 10.14 -9.21
CA GLY A 23 8.44 10.51 -10.39
C GLY A 23 8.42 9.50 -11.51
N ASN A 24 9.19 8.42 -11.42
CA ASN A 24 9.17 7.42 -12.48
C ASN A 24 7.93 6.57 -12.39
N ALA A 25 7.33 6.27 -13.54
CA ALA A 25 6.15 5.41 -13.57
C ALA A 25 6.53 3.98 -13.21
N ALA A 26 5.71 3.33 -12.40
CA ALA A 26 5.92 1.92 -12.09
C ALA A 26 5.59 1.09 -13.33
N PRO A 27 6.48 0.14 -13.70
CA PRO A 27 6.23 -0.65 -14.90
C PRO A 27 5.17 -1.73 -14.72
N THR A 28 4.90 -2.14 -13.48
CA THR A 28 3.92 -3.19 -13.21
C THR A 28 3.11 -2.82 -11.99
N ALA A 29 1.98 -3.52 -11.83
CA ALA A 29 1.14 -3.31 -10.66
C ALA A 29 1.90 -3.68 -9.38
N GLU A 30 2.73 -4.73 -9.43
CA GLU A 30 3.50 -5.11 -8.26
C GLU A 30 4.46 -4.02 -7.84
N THR A 31 5.15 -3.42 -8.81
CA THR A 31 6.07 -2.33 -8.50
C THR A 31 5.32 -1.18 -7.84
N LEU A 32 4.14 -0.86 -8.36
CA LEU A 32 3.34 0.19 -7.74
C LEU A 32 2.91 -0.20 -6.33
N MET A 33 2.48 -1.45 -6.13
CA MET A 33 2.06 -1.90 -4.81
C MET A 33 3.18 -1.72 -3.79
N ARG A 34 4.38 -2.15 -4.17
CA ARG A 34 5.52 -2.02 -3.26
C ARG A 34 5.86 -0.56 -2.98
N ALA A 35 5.79 0.29 -4.02
CA ALA A 35 6.09 1.69 -3.83
C ALA A 35 5.06 2.38 -2.95
N ARG A 36 3.78 1.99 -3.07
CA ARG A 36 2.75 2.54 -2.21
C ARG A 36 2.94 2.10 -0.76
N TYR A 37 3.28 0.82 -0.55
CA TYR A 37 3.55 0.35 0.81
C TYR A 37 4.71 1.15 1.43
N SER A 38 5.79 1.31 0.69
CA SER A 38 6.91 2.12 1.18
C SER A 38 6.49 3.55 1.47
N ALA A 39 5.59 4.09 0.65
CA ALA A 39 5.10 5.44 0.88
C ALA A 39 4.33 5.55 2.19
N TYR A 40 3.56 4.52 2.55
CA TYR A 40 2.92 4.51 3.87
C TYR A 40 3.96 4.48 4.98
N CYS A 41 5.00 3.66 4.81
CA CYS A 41 6.05 3.57 5.82
C CYS A 41 6.78 4.90 5.99
N LEU A 42 6.95 5.63 4.91
CA LEU A 42 7.70 6.88 4.92
C LEU A 42 6.81 8.11 5.02
N LEU A 43 5.50 7.91 5.18
CA LEU A 43 4.53 8.99 5.33
C LEU A 43 4.52 9.91 4.11
N ASN A 44 4.64 9.32 2.93
CA ASN A 44 4.66 10.06 1.67
C ASN A 44 3.24 10.15 1.12
N GLU A 45 2.46 11.03 1.70
CA GLU A 45 1.07 11.18 1.35
C GLU A 45 0.89 11.63 -0.10
N SER A 46 1.77 12.47 -0.57
CA SER A 46 1.69 12.98 -1.94
C SER A 46 1.73 11.84 -2.96
N TYR A 47 2.65 10.89 -2.76
CA TYR A 47 2.76 9.77 -3.68
C TYR A 47 1.52 8.88 -3.61
N LEU A 48 1.00 8.64 -2.41
CA LEU A 48 -0.19 7.83 -2.25
C LEU A 48 -1.39 8.46 -2.94
N ASN A 49 -1.54 9.76 -2.77
CA ASN A 49 -2.63 10.47 -3.40
C ASN A 49 -2.49 10.45 -4.92
N HIS A 50 -1.29 10.72 -5.40
CA HIS A 50 -1.03 10.79 -6.83
C HIS A 50 -1.27 9.46 -7.54
N THR A 51 -0.98 8.34 -6.88
CA THR A 51 -1.12 7.02 -7.47
C THR A 51 -2.45 6.33 -7.15
N TRP A 52 -3.35 7.01 -6.50
CA TRP A 52 -4.71 6.53 -6.28
C TRP A 52 -5.56 7.07 -7.42
N HIS A 53 -6.24 6.20 -8.13
CA HIS A 53 -7.00 6.59 -9.31
C HIS A 53 -8.00 7.70 -8.96
N PRO A 54 -8.09 8.75 -9.78
CA PRO A 54 -8.99 9.86 -9.45
C PRO A 54 -10.44 9.45 -9.28
N GLY A 55 -10.86 8.40 -9.97
CA GLY A 55 -12.25 7.95 -9.89
C GLY A 55 -12.62 7.30 -8.57
N SER A 56 -11.63 6.90 -7.77
CA SER A 56 -11.88 6.25 -6.48
C SER A 56 -11.12 6.90 -5.34
N ARG A 57 -10.34 7.92 -5.62
CA ARG A 57 -9.50 8.59 -4.64
C ARG A 57 -10.35 9.30 -3.58
N PRO A 58 -10.05 9.10 -2.29
CA PRO A 58 -10.77 9.87 -1.27
C PRO A 58 -10.38 11.33 -1.34
N LYS A 59 -11.28 12.18 -0.90
CA LYS A 59 -11.01 13.62 -0.92
C LYS A 59 -9.86 13.99 -0.01
N LYS A 60 -9.69 13.26 1.08
CA LYS A 60 -8.70 13.56 2.06
C LYS A 60 -8.09 12.28 2.59
N MET A 61 -6.78 12.24 2.65
CA MET A 61 -6.08 11.11 3.22
C MET A 61 -5.58 11.47 4.60
N HIS A 62 -5.59 10.47 5.48
CA HIS A 62 -5.13 10.64 6.85
C HIS A 62 -4.03 9.64 7.11
N ILE A 63 -2.82 10.02 6.76
CA ILE A 63 -1.66 9.22 7.11
C ILE A 63 -0.77 10.10 7.98
N GLY A 64 0.20 9.51 8.60
CA GLY A 64 1.12 10.26 9.41
C GLY A 64 1.10 9.78 10.83
N GLU A 65 1.75 10.55 11.68
CA GLU A 65 1.97 10.12 13.05
C GLU A 65 0.69 9.99 13.84
N GLU A 66 -0.29 10.80 13.51
CA GLU A 66 -1.54 10.73 14.27
C GLU A 66 -2.30 9.44 14.01
N SER A 67 -1.96 8.70 12.96
CA SER A 67 -2.60 7.42 12.73
C SER A 67 -2.16 6.38 13.74
N GLY A 68 -0.98 6.55 14.33
CA GLY A 68 -0.46 5.62 15.32
C GLY A 68 -0.05 4.26 14.76
N VAL A 69 0.04 4.14 13.47
CA VAL A 69 0.33 2.86 12.82
C VAL A 69 1.80 2.77 12.47
N HIS A 70 2.41 1.67 12.89
CA HIS A 70 3.77 1.34 12.47
C HIS A 70 3.73 0.13 11.58
N TRP A 71 4.07 0.28 10.32
CA TRP A 71 4.06 -0.82 9.38
C TRP A 71 5.30 -1.66 9.55
N LEU A 72 5.11 -2.98 9.62
CA LEU A 72 6.20 -3.91 9.94
C LEU A 72 6.71 -4.65 8.74
N LYS A 73 5.82 -5.18 7.90
CA LYS A 73 6.27 -5.87 6.71
C LYS A 73 5.11 -6.09 5.76
N LEU A 74 5.45 -6.40 4.52
CA LEU A 74 4.51 -6.66 3.45
C LEU A 74 4.75 -8.07 2.91
N ASP A 75 3.69 -8.89 2.86
CA ASP A 75 3.71 -10.19 2.21
C ASP A 75 2.77 -10.16 1.03
N ILE A 76 3.29 -10.35 -0.16
CA ILE A 76 2.45 -10.45 -1.36
C ILE A 76 2.11 -11.92 -1.55
N LEU A 77 0.81 -12.22 -1.57
CA LEU A 77 0.32 -13.60 -1.60
C LEU A 77 -0.04 -14.07 -2.99
N ARG A 78 -0.56 -13.18 -3.84
CA ARG A 78 -1.03 -13.57 -5.16
C ARG A 78 -1.02 -12.36 -6.07
N ILE A 79 -0.63 -12.59 -7.31
CA ILE A 79 -0.63 -11.55 -8.34
C ILE A 79 -1.32 -12.11 -9.56
N GLU A 80 -2.31 -11.39 -10.08
CA GLU A 80 -2.99 -11.75 -11.32
C GLU A 80 -2.87 -10.59 -12.28
N LYS A 81 -2.33 -10.86 -13.47
CA LYS A 81 -2.10 -9.84 -14.47
C LYS A 81 -1.24 -8.71 -13.88
N GLY A 82 -1.37 -7.51 -14.38
CA GLY A 82 -0.60 -6.40 -13.85
C GLY A 82 0.79 -6.27 -14.43
N GLY A 83 1.10 -7.01 -15.47
CA GLY A 83 2.39 -6.91 -16.12
C GLY A 83 2.48 -5.72 -17.06
N ALA A 84 3.64 -5.57 -17.68
CA ALA A 84 3.91 -4.37 -18.49
C ALA A 84 2.92 -4.20 -19.64
N ASN A 85 2.34 -5.30 -20.13
CA ASN A 85 1.40 -5.23 -21.25
C ASN A 85 -0.05 -5.34 -20.85
N ASP A 86 -0.32 -5.38 -19.54
CA ASP A 86 -1.70 -5.49 -19.06
C ASP A 86 -2.23 -4.12 -18.71
N LYS A 87 -3.56 -3.99 -18.67
CA LYS A 87 -4.21 -2.76 -18.28
C LYS A 87 -4.91 -2.89 -16.95
N ILE A 88 -5.00 -4.08 -16.41
CA ILE A 88 -5.56 -4.32 -15.08
C ILE A 88 -4.67 -5.29 -14.35
N GLY A 89 -4.74 -5.27 -13.04
CA GLY A 89 -4.02 -6.22 -12.22
C GLY A 89 -4.70 -6.37 -10.88
N VAL A 90 -4.49 -7.53 -10.26
CA VAL A 90 -5.02 -7.81 -8.94
C VAL A 90 -3.87 -8.31 -8.08
N ILE A 91 -3.75 -7.76 -6.88
CA ILE A 91 -2.72 -8.21 -5.95
C ILE A 91 -3.35 -8.46 -4.61
N GLU A 92 -3.13 -9.65 -4.11
CA GLU A 92 -3.57 -10.03 -2.77
C GLU A 92 -2.36 -10.01 -1.85
N PHE A 93 -2.49 -9.38 -0.70
CA PHE A 93 -1.35 -9.23 0.19
C PHE A 93 -1.79 -9.07 1.64
N ARG A 94 -0.83 -9.24 2.53
CA ARG A 94 -0.97 -8.89 3.94
C ARG A 94 0.03 -7.81 4.28
N ALA A 95 -0.43 -6.79 4.99
CA ALA A 95 0.45 -5.75 5.51
C ALA A 95 0.36 -5.80 7.01
N TYR A 96 1.50 -6.06 7.66
CA TYR A 96 1.56 -6.23 9.10
C TYR A 96 1.86 -4.91 9.77
N TYR A 97 1.22 -4.67 10.90
CA TYR A 97 1.36 -3.39 11.59
C TYR A 97 1.34 -3.58 13.10
N GLU A 98 1.74 -2.51 13.77
CA GLU A 98 1.69 -2.42 15.21
C GLU A 98 1.01 -1.13 15.61
N VAL A 99 0.10 -1.21 16.60
CA VAL A 99 -0.56 -0.05 17.16
C VAL A 99 -0.52 -0.20 18.67
N GLU A 100 0.14 0.74 19.35
CA GLU A 100 0.21 0.73 20.81
C GLU A 100 0.70 -0.59 21.37
N GLY A 101 1.73 -1.14 20.72
CA GLY A 101 2.35 -2.36 21.20
C GLY A 101 1.66 -3.63 20.77
N LYS A 102 0.53 -3.54 20.09
CA LYS A 102 -0.20 -4.71 19.64
C LYS A 102 -0.07 -4.87 18.14
N THR A 103 0.11 -6.10 17.70
CA THR A 103 0.35 -6.37 16.29
C THR A 103 -0.88 -6.95 15.63
N GLY A 104 -0.95 -6.76 14.32
CA GLY A 104 -2.00 -7.31 13.52
C GLY A 104 -1.62 -7.20 12.07
N TYR A 105 -2.56 -7.53 11.20
CA TYR A 105 -2.33 -7.32 9.78
C TYR A 105 -3.64 -7.01 9.08
N LEU A 106 -3.53 -6.29 7.98
CA LEU A 106 -4.65 -6.19 7.08
C LEU A 106 -4.39 -7.14 5.92
N HIS A 107 -5.46 -7.71 5.41
CA HIS A 107 -5.42 -8.60 4.27
C HIS A 107 -6.27 -7.94 3.21
N GLU A 108 -5.68 -7.66 2.07
CA GLU A 108 -6.37 -6.92 1.04
C GLU A 108 -6.20 -7.61 -0.31
N THR A 109 -7.26 -7.58 -1.10
CA THR A 109 -7.20 -7.92 -2.51
C THR A 109 -7.45 -6.62 -3.26
N SER A 110 -6.41 -6.10 -3.89
CA SER A 110 -6.43 -4.77 -4.49
C SER A 110 -6.56 -4.86 -5.99
N ASN A 111 -7.32 -3.93 -6.54
CA ASN A 111 -7.46 -3.79 -7.99
C ASN A 111 -6.63 -2.61 -8.46
N PHE A 112 -5.87 -2.84 -9.52
CA PHE A 112 -5.03 -1.83 -10.12
C PHE A 112 -5.43 -1.64 -11.57
N VAL A 113 -5.33 -0.42 -12.06
CA VAL A 113 -5.63 -0.11 -13.46
C VAL A 113 -4.48 0.72 -14.03
N LYS A 114 -4.31 0.58 -15.34
CA LYS A 114 -3.28 1.32 -16.04
C LYS A 114 -3.95 2.25 -17.04
N GLU A 115 -3.63 3.53 -16.94
CA GLU A 115 -4.14 4.56 -17.84
C GLU A 115 -3.00 5.48 -18.22
N ASP A 116 -2.90 5.81 -19.49
CA ASP A 116 -1.86 6.71 -19.97
C ASP A 116 -0.47 6.24 -19.54
N ASN A 117 -0.27 4.93 -19.63
CA ASN A 117 1.00 4.28 -19.29
C ASN A 117 1.40 4.41 -17.83
N GLN A 118 0.43 4.66 -16.94
CA GLN A 118 0.69 4.72 -15.51
C GLN A 118 -0.25 3.81 -14.78
N TRP A 119 0.31 3.08 -13.79
CA TRP A 119 -0.50 2.24 -12.92
C TRP A 119 -1.07 3.07 -11.78
N TYR A 120 -2.32 2.73 -11.42
CA TYR A 120 -3.01 3.37 -10.29
C TYR A 120 -3.62 2.29 -9.43
N TYR A 121 -3.61 2.52 -8.12
CA TYR A 121 -4.45 1.75 -7.21
C TYR A 121 -5.89 2.23 -7.41
N PHE A 122 -6.82 1.29 -7.61
CA PHE A 122 -8.20 1.67 -7.82
C PHE A 122 -9.02 1.46 -6.55
N ASP A 123 -9.15 0.22 -6.09
CA ASP A 123 -9.87 -0.09 -4.86
C ASP A 123 -9.44 -1.46 -4.37
N GLY A 124 -10.07 -1.94 -3.30
CA GLY A 124 -9.74 -3.25 -2.77
C GLY A 124 -10.72 -3.68 -1.70
N GLU A 125 -10.68 -4.98 -1.43
CA GLU A 125 -11.44 -5.57 -0.33
C GLU A 125 -10.47 -5.83 0.81
N ILE A 126 -10.80 -5.30 1.98
CA ILE A 126 -9.88 -5.28 3.10
C ILE A 126 -10.51 -5.97 4.31
N GLU A 127 -9.73 -6.86 4.94
CA GLU A 127 -10.08 -7.47 6.22
C GLU A 127 -8.98 -7.17 7.21
N TYR A 128 -9.36 -6.88 8.45
CA TYR A 128 -8.40 -6.59 9.50
C TYR A 128 -8.35 -7.73 10.48
N HIS A 129 -7.13 -8.15 10.83
CA HIS A 129 -6.90 -9.23 11.77
C HIS A 129 -5.87 -8.78 12.78
N ASN A 130 -6.02 -9.20 14.02
CA ASN A 130 -4.98 -8.93 14.97
C ASN A 130 -4.58 -10.23 15.68
N SER A 131 -3.37 -10.26 16.18
CA SER A 131 -2.80 -11.49 16.69
C SER A 131 -3.16 -11.76 18.15
N ASP A 132 -3.60 -10.72 18.87
CA ASP A 132 -3.79 -10.87 20.30
C ASP A 132 -5.24 -10.79 20.73
N ASP A 133 -5.88 -9.68 20.46
CA ASP A 133 -7.23 -9.43 20.94
C ASP A 133 -7.96 -8.67 19.87
N GLU A 134 -8.90 -9.33 19.24
CA GLU A 134 -9.66 -8.72 18.18
C GLU A 134 -10.38 -7.46 18.61
N ASP A 135 -10.80 -7.42 19.85
CA ASP A 135 -11.55 -6.26 20.33
C ASP A 135 -10.69 -5.01 20.35
N ASP A 136 -9.39 -5.16 20.55
CA ASP A 136 -8.51 -4.01 20.60
C ASP A 136 -8.39 -3.31 19.25
N PHE A 137 -8.61 -4.04 18.17
CA PHE A 137 -8.48 -3.49 16.83
C PHE A 137 -9.80 -3.33 16.11
N LYS A 138 -10.87 -3.67 16.75
CA LYS A 138 -12.16 -3.73 16.13
C LYS A 138 -12.57 -2.40 15.50
N ASP A 139 -12.25 -1.30 16.14
CA ASP A 139 -12.57 0.02 15.62
C ASP A 139 -11.41 0.70 14.94
N PHE A 140 -10.25 0.04 14.90
CA PHE A 140 -9.08 0.62 14.29
C PHE A 140 -9.12 0.37 12.78
N LYS A 141 -8.86 1.40 12.02
CA LYS A 141 -8.85 1.28 10.57
C LYS A 141 -7.69 2.06 10.01
N PRO A 142 -6.78 1.38 9.31
CA PRO A 142 -5.73 2.11 8.60
C PRO A 142 -6.35 3.09 7.62
N VAL A 143 -5.67 4.19 7.43
CA VAL A 143 -6.23 5.28 6.66
C VAL A 143 -6.58 4.92 5.23
N ARG A 144 -5.91 3.94 4.69
CA ARG A 144 -6.07 3.65 3.28
C ARG A 144 -7.36 2.90 2.92
N ARG A 145 -8.12 2.45 3.90
CA ARG A 145 -9.33 1.72 3.54
C ARG A 145 -10.48 2.66 3.17
N LEU A 146 -10.19 3.89 3.09
CA LEU A 146 -11.25 4.88 2.97
C LEU A 146 -12.02 4.86 1.69
N SER A 147 -11.47 4.27 0.63
CA SER A 147 -12.18 4.25 -0.62
C SER A 147 -13.55 3.60 -0.47
N ALA A 148 -13.67 2.66 0.44
CA ALA A 148 -14.94 1.98 0.62
C ALA A 148 -15.99 2.84 1.29
N GLU A 149 -15.57 3.95 1.84
CA GLU A 149 -16.47 4.80 2.61
C GLU A 149 -17.08 5.91 1.80
N THR A 150 -16.59 6.11 0.61
CA THR A 150 -17.02 7.26 -0.19
C THR A 150 -18.31 7.02 -0.92
#